data_bf2e661414806faf45fd98e100ae2c41
#
_entry.id   bf2e661414806faf45fd98e100ae2c41
#
_cell.length_a   1.000
_cell.length_b   1.000
_cell.length_c   1.000
_cell.angle_alpha   90.00
_cell.angle_beta   90.00
_cell.angle_gamma   90.00
#
_symmetry.space_group_name_H-M   'P 1'
#
loop_
_entity.id
_entity.type
_entity.pdbx_description
1 polymer ?
#
loop_
_entity_poly.entity_id
_entity_poly.type
_entity_poly.pdbx_seq_one_letter_code
_entity_poly.pdbx_strand_id
1 'polypeptide(L)'
;MRHVELDAVVLGENAGTVYESIARFDRFPELAPHVSSTTVHGTLPAAVGSSSWELHFRSGLLRWTEEDRFARDELEIRFEQEDGDFDHFAGKWALTQEGADVVVHFEVDFDFGIPSLEGILDPIAERVIKETVAWAVTGLFDRTKLRGEVELGTPADIVGV
;
A
#
# COMPACT_ATOMS: atom_id res chain seq x y z
N MET A 1 -12.34 -13.93 0.19
CA MET A 1 -10.96 -13.42 -0.01
C MET A 1 -10.91 -12.55 -1.26
N ARG A 2 -10.48 -11.31 -1.10
CA ARG A 2 -10.36 -10.36 -2.22
C ARG A 2 -8.91 -10.15 -2.57
N HIS A 3 -8.58 -10.25 -3.87
CA HIS A 3 -7.23 -9.99 -4.37
C HIS A 3 -7.19 -8.63 -5.06
N VAL A 4 -6.19 -7.82 -4.72
CA VAL A 4 -6.00 -6.47 -5.26
C VAL A 4 -4.59 -6.34 -5.81
N GLU A 5 -4.45 -5.82 -7.02
CA GLU A 5 -3.16 -5.56 -7.65
C GLU A 5 -3.11 -4.14 -8.23
N LEU A 6 -1.93 -3.55 -8.19
CA LEU A 6 -1.63 -2.28 -8.84
C LEU A 6 -0.20 -2.28 -9.35
N ASP A 7 -0.03 -1.85 -10.60
CA ASP A 7 1.27 -1.67 -11.21
C ASP A 7 1.50 -0.20 -11.56
N ALA A 8 2.73 0.26 -11.38
CA ALA A 8 3.16 1.59 -11.77
C ALA A 8 4.55 1.52 -12.38
N VAL A 9 4.87 2.47 -13.25
CA VAL A 9 6.20 2.61 -13.85
C VAL A 9 6.77 3.95 -13.43
N VAL A 10 7.93 3.92 -12.78
CA VAL A 10 8.69 5.11 -12.41
C VAL A 10 9.78 5.32 -13.47
N LEU A 11 9.68 6.43 -14.22
CA LEU A 11 10.57 6.69 -15.33
C LEU A 11 11.89 7.30 -14.85
N GLY A 12 13.00 6.83 -15.44
CA GLY A 12 14.32 7.40 -15.22
C GLY A 12 14.87 7.22 -13.82
N GLU A 13 14.56 6.11 -13.15
CA GLU A 13 15.01 5.85 -11.80
C GLU A 13 15.73 4.50 -11.64
N ASN A 14 16.43 4.36 -10.53
CA ASN A 14 17.09 3.12 -10.12
C ASN A 14 16.18 2.37 -9.13
N ALA A 15 16.03 1.06 -9.32
CA ALA A 15 15.16 0.24 -8.49
C ALA A 15 15.52 0.28 -7.00
N GLY A 16 16.81 0.35 -6.66
CA GLY A 16 17.25 0.48 -5.28
C GLY A 16 16.78 1.79 -4.62
N THR A 17 16.86 2.89 -5.36
CA THR A 17 16.39 4.20 -4.89
C THR A 17 14.89 4.19 -4.69
N VAL A 18 14.14 3.62 -5.63
CA VAL A 18 12.68 3.53 -5.52
C VAL A 18 12.29 2.65 -4.33
N TYR A 19 12.98 1.52 -4.16
CA TYR A 19 12.76 0.61 -3.05
C TYR A 19 12.93 1.31 -1.69
N GLU A 20 14.04 2.00 -1.50
CA GLU A 20 14.32 2.71 -0.24
C GLU A 20 13.28 3.80 0.06
N SER A 21 12.78 4.46 -0.97
CA SER A 21 11.74 5.48 -0.80
C SER A 21 10.40 4.86 -0.42
N ILE A 22 10.01 3.75 -1.04
CA ILE A 22 8.76 3.03 -0.73
C ILE A 22 8.81 2.44 0.68
N ALA A 23 9.97 1.94 1.12
CA ALA A 23 10.15 1.37 2.44
C ALA A 23 9.95 2.39 3.58
N ARG A 24 9.94 3.68 3.28
CA ARG A 24 9.68 4.76 4.25
C ARG A 24 8.18 4.90 4.48
N PHE A 25 7.59 3.94 5.15
CA PHE A 25 6.15 3.92 5.48
C PHE A 25 5.73 5.09 6.36
N ASP A 26 6.67 5.64 7.13
CA ASP A 26 6.45 6.84 7.96
C ASP A 26 6.09 8.09 7.15
N ARG A 27 6.38 8.11 5.85
CA ARG A 27 6.07 9.22 4.96
C ARG A 27 4.68 9.12 4.32
N PHE A 28 4.03 7.97 4.37
CA PHE A 28 2.77 7.74 3.65
C PHE A 28 1.64 8.71 4.05
N PRO A 29 1.49 9.14 5.31
CA PRO A 29 0.47 10.12 5.65
C PRO A 29 0.60 11.46 4.90
N GLU A 30 1.83 11.86 4.58
CA GLU A 30 2.11 13.08 3.82
C GLU A 30 1.81 12.91 2.33
N LEU A 31 1.88 11.68 1.83
CA LEU A 31 1.78 11.37 0.41
C LEU A 31 0.36 10.99 -0.01
N ALA A 32 -0.36 10.26 0.83
CA ALA A 32 -1.66 9.69 0.50
C ALA A 32 -2.77 10.21 1.43
N PRO A 33 -3.77 10.92 0.89
CA PRO A 33 -4.86 11.49 1.70
C PRO A 33 -5.68 10.45 2.48
N HIS A 34 -5.73 9.22 1.98
CA HIS A 34 -6.44 8.14 2.68
C HIS A 34 -5.74 7.69 3.96
N VAL A 35 -4.43 7.91 4.06
CA VAL A 35 -3.65 7.49 5.23
C VAL A 35 -3.75 8.53 6.33
N SER A 36 -4.42 8.18 7.43
CA SER A 36 -4.52 9.05 8.60
C SER A 36 -3.22 9.04 9.39
N SER A 37 -2.64 7.86 9.61
CA SER A 37 -1.38 7.73 10.33
C SER A 37 -0.65 6.44 9.97
N THR A 38 0.67 6.47 10.12
CA THR A 38 1.53 5.29 10.13
C THR A 38 2.50 5.40 11.29
N THR A 39 2.79 4.25 11.92
CA THR A 39 3.80 4.18 12.97
C THR A 39 4.73 3.01 12.63
N VAL A 40 6.02 3.31 12.44
CA VAL A 40 7.04 2.28 12.22
C VAL A 40 7.61 1.91 13.59
N HIS A 41 7.52 0.64 13.93
CA HIS A 41 8.03 0.12 15.20
C HIS A 41 9.46 -0.38 15.02
N GLY A 42 10.39 0.18 15.78
CA GLY A 42 11.80 -0.17 15.70
C GLY A 42 12.58 0.79 14.80
N THR A 43 13.86 0.44 14.58
CA THR A 43 14.78 1.23 13.77
C THR A 43 15.10 0.54 12.46
N LEU A 44 15.11 1.31 11.37
CA LEU A 44 15.58 0.84 10.07
C LEU A 44 17.10 1.05 9.95
N PRO A 45 17.83 0.22 9.18
CA PRO A 45 17.31 -0.91 8.42
C PRO A 45 17.20 -2.19 9.26
N ALA A 46 16.11 -2.90 9.09
CA ALA A 46 15.93 -4.22 9.68
C ALA A 46 15.37 -5.16 8.60
N ALA A 47 15.79 -6.43 8.63
CA ALA A 47 15.25 -7.42 7.70
C ALA A 47 13.78 -7.72 7.98
N VAL A 48 13.40 -7.64 9.26
CA VAL A 48 12.02 -7.79 9.72
C VAL A 48 11.68 -6.61 10.62
N GLY A 49 10.56 -5.97 10.33
CA GLY A 49 10.05 -4.86 11.12
C GLY A 49 8.56 -4.99 11.33
N SER A 50 7.97 -3.96 11.90
CA SER A 50 6.53 -3.87 12.13
C SER A 50 6.06 -2.45 11.90
N SER A 51 4.86 -2.29 11.36
CA SER A 51 4.25 -0.98 11.17
C SER A 51 2.75 -1.05 11.44
N SER A 52 2.23 0.05 11.99
CA SER A 52 0.80 0.22 12.27
C SER A 52 0.22 1.26 11.34
N TRP A 53 -0.97 0.98 10.82
CA TRP A 53 -1.62 1.79 9.80
C TRP A 53 -3.05 2.16 10.21
N GLU A 54 -3.42 3.40 9.90
CA GLU A 54 -4.79 3.87 10.01
C GLU A 54 -5.18 4.56 8.71
N LEU A 55 -6.16 4.02 8.00
CA LEU A 55 -6.68 4.60 6.78
C LEU A 55 -8.11 5.10 7.00
N HIS A 56 -8.45 6.24 6.39
CA HIS A 56 -9.83 6.68 6.36
C HIS A 56 -10.68 5.67 5.59
N PHE A 57 -11.75 5.22 6.22
CA PHE A 57 -12.61 4.21 5.66
C PHE A 57 -14.06 4.50 6.06
N ARG A 58 -14.88 4.88 5.08
CA ARG A 58 -16.24 5.35 5.32
C ARG A 58 -16.22 6.54 6.29
N SER A 59 -16.97 6.48 7.39
CA SER A 59 -16.98 7.54 8.41
C SER A 59 -16.03 7.27 9.59
N GLY A 60 -15.17 6.26 9.47
CA GLY A 60 -14.25 5.85 10.51
C GLY A 60 -12.86 5.57 9.99
N LEU A 61 -12.16 4.69 10.67
CA LEU A 61 -10.80 4.29 10.34
C LEU A 61 -10.70 2.78 10.21
N LEU A 62 -9.91 2.35 9.22
CA LEU A 62 -9.47 0.98 9.05
C LEU A 62 -8.07 0.89 9.66
N ARG A 63 -7.89 0.01 10.64
CA ARG A 63 -6.66 -0.07 11.44
C ARG A 63 -6.08 -1.46 11.41
N TRP A 64 -4.75 -1.55 11.28
CA TRP A 64 -4.03 -2.81 11.44
C TRP A 64 -2.58 -2.57 11.80
N THR A 65 -1.95 -3.60 12.36
CA THR A 65 -0.51 -3.69 12.55
C THR A 65 -0.02 -4.88 11.75
N GLU A 66 1.03 -4.68 11.00
CA GLU A 66 1.61 -5.70 10.14
C GLU A 66 3.07 -5.99 10.49
N GLU A 67 3.51 -7.23 10.21
CA GLU A 67 4.92 -7.57 10.15
C GLU A 67 5.39 -7.26 8.72
N ASP A 68 6.52 -6.57 8.62
CA ASP A 68 7.13 -6.19 7.35
C ASP A 68 8.46 -6.94 7.18
N ARG A 69 8.60 -7.67 6.07
CA ARG A 69 9.82 -8.38 5.72
C ARG A 69 10.49 -7.72 4.54
N PHE A 70 11.66 -7.15 4.78
CA PHE A 70 12.42 -6.40 3.79
C PHE A 70 13.48 -7.29 3.15
N ALA A 71 13.21 -7.78 1.95
CA ALA A 71 14.17 -8.54 1.15
C ALA A 71 14.82 -7.58 0.14
N ARG A 72 15.76 -6.76 0.60
CA ARG A 72 16.37 -5.68 -0.18
C ARG A 72 17.04 -6.17 -1.45
N ASP A 73 17.75 -7.29 -1.39
CA ASP A 73 18.46 -7.84 -2.55
C ASP A 73 17.50 -8.38 -3.62
N GLU A 74 16.31 -8.76 -3.23
CA GLU A 74 15.26 -9.25 -4.12
C GLU A 74 14.31 -8.12 -4.56
N LEU A 75 14.47 -6.92 -4.01
CA LEU A 75 13.59 -5.76 -4.23
C LEU A 75 12.14 -6.07 -3.89
N GLU A 76 11.92 -6.79 -2.81
CA GLU A 76 10.61 -7.14 -2.29
C GLU A 76 10.42 -6.67 -0.86
N ILE A 77 9.17 -6.29 -0.54
CA ILE A 77 8.70 -6.08 0.83
C ILE A 77 7.44 -6.92 0.98
N ARG A 78 7.46 -7.89 1.89
CA ARG A 78 6.28 -8.71 2.19
C ARG A 78 5.68 -8.24 3.50
N PHE A 79 4.36 -8.19 3.57
CA PHE A 79 3.66 -7.78 4.77
C PHE A 79 2.51 -8.73 5.08
N GLU A 80 2.26 -8.92 6.37
CA GLU A 80 1.15 -9.72 6.87
C GLU A 80 0.62 -9.12 8.18
N GLN A 81 -0.69 -8.99 8.29
CA GLN A 81 -1.31 -8.46 9.50
C GLN A 81 -1.04 -9.37 10.69
N GLU A 82 -0.58 -8.75 11.78
CA GLU A 82 -0.45 -9.39 13.09
C GLU A 82 -1.72 -9.18 13.93
N ASP A 83 -2.31 -7.98 13.83
CA ASP A 83 -3.49 -7.58 14.56
C ASP A 83 -4.22 -6.47 13.82
N GLY A 84 -5.53 -6.48 13.79
CA GLY A 84 -6.30 -5.41 13.18
C GLY A 84 -7.70 -5.80 12.73
N ASP A 85 -8.25 -4.92 11.90
CA ASP A 85 -9.66 -4.99 11.48
C ASP A 85 -9.97 -6.06 10.43
N PHE A 86 -8.94 -6.57 9.76
CA PHE A 86 -9.11 -7.67 8.82
C PHE A 86 -9.10 -9.03 9.52
N ASP A 87 -9.77 -10.01 8.96
CA ASP A 87 -9.59 -11.41 9.32
C ASP A 87 -8.31 -11.95 8.67
N HIS A 88 -8.04 -11.50 7.44
CA HIS A 88 -6.81 -11.80 6.72
C HIS A 88 -6.35 -10.56 5.94
N PHE A 89 -5.06 -10.27 5.99
CA PHE A 89 -4.44 -9.20 5.20
C PHE A 89 -2.97 -9.53 5.02
N ALA A 90 -2.59 -9.85 3.79
CA ALA A 90 -1.20 -10.18 3.46
C ALA A 90 -0.90 -9.86 2.01
N GLY A 91 0.28 -9.36 1.74
CA GLY A 91 0.68 -9.02 0.38
C GLY A 91 2.14 -8.70 0.24
N LYS A 92 2.47 -8.01 -0.86
CA LYS A 92 3.84 -7.62 -1.14
C LYS A 92 3.95 -6.43 -2.08
N TRP A 93 5.11 -5.78 -1.98
CA TRP A 93 5.66 -4.88 -2.99
C TRP A 93 6.78 -5.62 -3.68
N ALA A 94 6.84 -5.56 -5.00
CA ALA A 94 7.94 -6.14 -5.78
C ALA A 94 8.36 -5.13 -6.86
N LEU A 95 9.66 -4.85 -6.95
CA LEU A 95 10.20 -3.90 -7.89
C LEU A 95 11.10 -4.60 -8.90
N THR A 96 11.04 -4.13 -10.15
CA THR A 96 11.86 -4.66 -11.24
C THR A 96 12.47 -3.52 -12.03
N GLN A 97 13.79 -3.55 -12.22
CA GLN A 97 14.45 -2.61 -13.12
C GLN A 97 14.21 -3.06 -14.56
N GLU A 98 13.58 -2.22 -15.36
CA GLU A 98 13.38 -2.45 -16.80
C GLU A 98 14.07 -1.34 -17.59
N GLY A 99 15.30 -1.58 -18.02
CA GLY A 99 16.09 -0.57 -18.70
C GLY A 99 16.34 0.64 -17.79
N ALA A 100 15.92 1.82 -18.22
CA ALA A 100 16.07 3.06 -17.48
C ALA A 100 14.91 3.31 -16.48
N ASP A 101 13.92 2.43 -16.42
CA ASP A 101 12.71 2.61 -15.64
C ASP A 101 12.53 1.53 -14.58
N VAL A 102 11.65 1.76 -13.63
CA VAL A 102 11.34 0.81 -12.55
C VAL A 102 9.87 0.47 -12.58
N VAL A 103 9.55 -0.82 -12.66
CA VAL A 103 8.19 -1.30 -12.48
C VAL A 103 7.96 -1.58 -11.00
N VAL A 104 6.94 -0.95 -10.43
CA VAL A 104 6.51 -1.16 -9.06
C VAL A 104 5.23 -1.98 -9.10
N HIS A 105 5.28 -3.18 -8.54
CA HIS A 105 4.11 -4.06 -8.40
C HIS A 105 3.70 -4.11 -6.94
N PHE A 106 2.41 -3.93 -6.69
CA PHE A 106 1.80 -4.09 -5.37
C PHE A 106 0.65 -5.07 -5.48
N GLU A 107 0.57 -5.99 -4.53
CA GLU A 107 -0.59 -6.89 -4.42
C GLU A 107 -0.91 -7.17 -2.96
N VAL A 108 -2.19 -7.42 -2.69
CA VAL A 108 -2.66 -7.80 -1.37
C VAL A 108 -3.90 -8.67 -1.47
N ASP A 109 -3.98 -9.66 -0.60
CA ASP A 109 -5.19 -10.44 -0.39
C ASP A 109 -5.77 -10.07 0.96
N PHE A 110 -7.07 -9.78 1.01
CA PHE A 110 -7.73 -9.45 2.28
C PHE A 110 -9.12 -10.05 2.39
N ASP A 111 -9.55 -10.21 3.65
CA ASP A 111 -10.88 -10.66 4.02
C ASP A 111 -11.24 -10.00 5.35
N PHE A 112 -12.45 -9.46 5.43
CA PHE A 112 -12.97 -8.92 6.69
C PHE A 112 -13.57 -10.00 7.59
N GLY A 113 -13.81 -11.20 7.06
CA GLY A 113 -14.40 -12.30 7.81
C GLY A 113 -15.89 -12.14 8.11
N ILE A 114 -16.56 -11.26 7.35
CA ILE A 114 -18.01 -11.00 7.50
C ILE A 114 -18.68 -11.21 6.14
N PRO A 115 -19.03 -12.47 5.79
CA PRO A 115 -19.54 -12.78 4.44
C PRO A 115 -20.75 -11.95 4.00
N SER A 116 -21.63 -11.57 4.92
CA SER A 116 -22.81 -10.76 4.62
C SER A 116 -22.49 -9.32 4.19
N LEU A 117 -21.26 -8.85 4.44
CA LEU A 117 -20.82 -7.49 4.13
C LEU A 117 -19.76 -7.41 3.02
N GLU A 118 -19.32 -8.54 2.47
CA GLU A 118 -18.29 -8.56 1.42
C GLU A 118 -18.67 -7.69 0.21
N GLY A 119 -19.90 -7.78 -0.26
CA GLY A 119 -20.37 -7.02 -1.41
C GLY A 119 -20.39 -5.51 -1.19
N ILE A 120 -20.36 -5.06 0.06
CA ILE A 120 -20.36 -3.64 0.43
C ILE A 120 -18.97 -3.16 0.80
N LEU A 121 -18.28 -3.88 1.68
CA LEU A 121 -16.98 -3.44 2.22
C LEU A 121 -15.82 -3.67 1.28
N ASP A 122 -15.78 -4.81 0.60
CA ASP A 122 -14.62 -5.18 -0.23
C ASP A 122 -14.35 -4.21 -1.38
N PRO A 123 -15.36 -3.76 -2.17
CA PRO A 123 -15.11 -2.78 -3.23
C PRO A 123 -14.56 -1.45 -2.70
N ILE A 124 -15.03 -1.00 -1.53
CA ILE A 124 -14.57 0.24 -0.91
C ILE A 124 -13.12 0.08 -0.45
N ALA A 125 -12.80 -1.02 0.23
CA ALA A 125 -11.45 -1.29 0.70
C ALA A 125 -10.47 -1.45 -0.47
N GLU A 126 -10.85 -2.12 -1.53
CA GLU A 126 -10.04 -2.23 -2.74
C GLU A 126 -9.71 -0.85 -3.30
N ARG A 127 -10.70 0.02 -3.42
CA ARG A 127 -10.51 1.38 -3.92
C ARG A 127 -9.58 2.19 -3.02
N VAL A 128 -9.80 2.17 -1.71
CA VAL A 128 -8.95 2.90 -0.74
C VAL A 128 -7.50 2.42 -0.82
N ILE A 129 -7.29 1.12 -0.88
CA ILE A 129 -5.94 0.53 -0.96
C ILE A 129 -5.25 0.92 -2.27
N LYS A 130 -5.91 0.76 -3.41
CA LYS A 130 -5.35 1.14 -4.71
C LYS A 130 -4.98 2.62 -4.79
N GLU A 131 -5.87 3.49 -4.34
CA GLU A 131 -5.64 4.93 -4.37
C GLU A 131 -4.53 5.33 -3.40
N THR A 132 -4.42 4.67 -2.26
CA THR A 132 -3.31 4.88 -1.32
C THR A 132 -1.96 4.60 -1.98
N VAL A 133 -1.84 3.45 -2.63
CA VAL A 133 -0.61 3.07 -3.33
C VAL A 133 -0.31 4.04 -4.48
N ALA A 134 -1.32 4.39 -5.26
CA ALA A 134 -1.18 5.33 -6.37
C ALA A 134 -0.68 6.71 -5.89
N TRP A 135 -1.26 7.24 -4.84
CA TRP A 135 -0.82 8.50 -4.23
C TRP A 135 0.61 8.42 -3.71
N ALA A 136 0.97 7.33 -3.04
CA ALA A 136 2.30 7.17 -2.48
C ALA A 136 3.37 7.17 -3.58
N VAL A 137 3.21 6.36 -4.60
CA VAL A 137 4.21 6.24 -5.67
C VAL A 137 4.30 7.51 -6.50
N THR A 138 3.17 8.11 -6.89
CA THR A 138 3.16 9.36 -7.65
C THR A 138 3.66 10.54 -6.84
N GLY A 139 3.46 10.54 -5.52
CA GLY A 139 3.96 11.58 -4.63
C GLY A 139 5.46 11.46 -4.36
N LEU A 140 6.03 10.26 -4.39
CA LEU A 140 7.45 10.04 -4.22
C LEU A 140 8.25 10.35 -5.49
N PHE A 141 7.67 10.08 -6.66
CA PHE A 141 8.36 10.23 -7.95
C PHE A 141 7.44 10.91 -8.98
N ASP A 142 7.85 12.08 -9.44
CA ASP A 142 7.04 12.92 -10.35
C ASP A 142 6.74 12.24 -11.69
N ARG A 143 7.69 11.44 -12.19
CA ARG A 143 7.56 10.77 -13.47
C ARG A 143 7.05 9.33 -13.31
N THR A 144 5.90 9.20 -12.67
CA THR A 144 5.25 7.92 -12.45
C THR A 144 4.03 7.78 -13.35
N LYS A 145 3.91 6.63 -14.02
CA LYS A 145 2.73 6.25 -14.80
C LYS A 145 2.03 5.07 -14.15
N LEU A 146 0.78 5.26 -13.78
CA LEU A 146 -0.06 4.17 -13.26
C LEU A 146 -0.55 3.31 -14.42
N ARG A 147 -0.56 2.00 -14.23
CA ARG A 147 -1.13 1.05 -15.19
C ARG A 147 -2.55 0.70 -14.75
N GLY A 148 -3.49 0.63 -15.72
CA GLY A 148 -4.88 0.33 -15.44
C GLY A 148 -5.69 1.56 -15.02
N GLU A 149 -6.94 1.32 -14.65
CA GLU A 149 -7.88 2.36 -14.23
C GLU A 149 -7.73 2.62 -12.73
N VAL A 150 -6.87 3.56 -12.38
CA VAL A 150 -6.67 3.98 -10.99
C VAL A 150 -6.76 5.49 -10.92
N GLU A 151 -7.58 5.98 -10.01
CA GLU A 151 -7.74 7.41 -9.78
C GLU A 151 -6.97 7.85 -8.53
N LEU A 152 -6.55 9.12 -8.53
CA LEU A 152 -5.96 9.73 -7.33
C LEU A 152 -7.07 10.36 -6.50
N GLY A 153 -8.01 9.52 -6.06
CA GLY A 153 -9.12 9.95 -5.24
C GLY A 153 -8.74 10.30 -3.80
N THR A 154 -9.64 10.99 -3.13
CA THR A 154 -9.47 11.39 -1.72
C THR A 154 -10.56 10.75 -0.86
N PRO A 155 -10.44 10.78 0.48
CA PRO A 155 -11.50 10.26 1.34
C PRO A 155 -12.89 10.81 1.03
N ALA A 156 -12.97 12.08 0.61
CA ALA A 156 -14.25 12.70 0.25
C ALA A 156 -14.92 12.06 -0.98
N ASP A 157 -14.13 11.47 -1.88
CA ASP A 157 -14.65 10.81 -3.09
C ASP A 157 -15.29 9.45 -2.78
N ILE A 158 -15.05 8.91 -1.59
CA ILE A 158 -15.49 7.58 -1.19
C ILE A 158 -16.56 7.63 -0.09
N VAL A 159 -16.80 8.80 0.48
CA VAL A 159 -17.76 9.00 1.56
C VAL A 159 -19.16 8.60 1.13
N GLY A 160 -19.84 7.79 1.97
CA GLY A 160 -21.24 7.41 1.77
C GLY A 160 -21.47 6.25 0.80
N VAL A 161 -20.40 5.68 0.31
CA VAL A 161 -20.49 4.52 -0.60
C VAL A 161 -20.41 3.23 0.19
#